data_be2d3bc4264a8db5998ecaeca84491c2
#
_entry.id   be2d3bc4264a8db5998ecaeca84491c2
#
_cell.length_a   1.000
_cell.length_b   1.000
_cell.length_c   1.000
_cell.angle_alpha   90.00
_cell.angle_beta   90.00
_cell.angle_gamma   90.00
#
_symmetry.space_group_name_H-M   'P 1'
#
loop_
_entity.id
_entity.type
_entity.pdbx_description
1 polymer ?
#
loop_
_entity_poly.entity_id
_entity_poly.type
_entity_poly.pdbx_seq_one_letter_code
_entity_poly.pdbx_strand_id
1 'polypeptide(L)'
;SAGAVRAETLKIGSLPAADSVILHVAADEGLFAARGLEVEIVPFQSALELGAAMRAGELAGHFGDLLNVLMQNERGARQAVIATTTHSSPEQRCFALAVSPKRAGELKGLADMKGTDTAMSGSTIIDYLLWRMSGQEKLPESWLNMREVRQIPVRLQMLLGGMTDSALLPEPLATMVETRGARTVWDDTGLDEPLAVIALRAGHLKLEVVEPFRAALREAARRIDADPEKYRALMVEKGLLPKAAAASYKMVRFDLFGTPDGMPPLPTREDMERVEGWMMSRGMLKSSPAYEEIIFPMQSGDERP
;
A
#
# COMPACT_ATOMS: atom_id res chain seq x y z
N SER A 1 -41.56 11.44 -16.91
CA SER A 1 -40.41 10.56 -16.94
C SER A 1 -39.38 11.08 -15.92
N ALA A 2 -39.27 10.45 -14.76
CA ALA A 2 -38.21 10.73 -13.82
C ALA A 2 -36.91 10.26 -14.50
N GLY A 3 -36.05 11.20 -14.94
CA GLY A 3 -34.73 10.88 -15.43
C GLY A 3 -33.98 10.16 -14.32
N ALA A 4 -33.54 8.92 -14.56
CA ALA A 4 -32.69 8.22 -13.66
C ALA A 4 -31.41 9.05 -13.44
N VAL A 5 -31.19 9.54 -12.23
CA VAL A 5 -29.94 10.20 -11.87
C VAL A 5 -28.86 9.14 -12.01
N ARG A 6 -28.01 9.30 -13.02
CA ARG A 6 -26.88 8.39 -13.25
C ARG A 6 -25.94 8.51 -12.05
N ALA A 7 -25.57 7.37 -11.47
CA ALA A 7 -24.60 7.34 -10.36
C ALA A 7 -23.29 7.99 -10.81
N GLU A 8 -22.70 8.83 -9.95
CA GLU A 8 -21.39 9.42 -10.18
C GLU A 8 -20.33 8.32 -10.24
N THR A 9 -19.44 8.39 -11.24
CA THR A 9 -18.30 7.48 -11.33
C THR A 9 -17.25 7.85 -10.29
N LEU A 10 -16.96 6.92 -9.38
CA LEU A 10 -15.90 7.07 -8.40
C LEU A 10 -14.57 6.60 -9.01
N LYS A 11 -13.70 7.53 -9.33
CA LYS A 11 -12.35 7.21 -9.81
C LYS A 11 -11.44 6.97 -8.61
N ILE A 12 -10.90 5.78 -8.52
CA ILE A 12 -10.01 5.34 -7.44
C ILE A 12 -8.61 5.13 -7.98
N GLY A 13 -7.67 5.94 -7.53
CA GLY A 13 -6.26 5.80 -7.89
C GLY A 13 -5.64 4.54 -7.28
N SER A 14 -4.82 3.84 -8.05
CA SER A 14 -4.14 2.62 -7.61
C SER A 14 -2.66 2.65 -7.94
N LEU A 15 -1.89 1.81 -7.25
CA LEU A 15 -0.44 1.63 -7.41
C LEU A 15 -0.11 0.18 -7.78
N PRO A 16 1.07 -0.09 -8.39
CA PRO A 16 1.49 -1.44 -8.76
C PRO A 16 1.97 -2.24 -7.53
N ALA A 17 1.06 -2.57 -6.64
CA ALA A 17 1.27 -3.39 -5.44
C ALA A 17 0.33 -4.59 -5.45
N ALA A 18 0.76 -5.69 -4.83
CA ALA A 18 0.01 -6.96 -4.88
C ALA A 18 -1.42 -6.84 -4.37
N ASP A 19 -1.60 -6.17 -3.25
CA ASP A 19 -2.90 -6.03 -2.60
C ASP A 19 -3.86 -5.06 -3.29
N SER A 20 -3.37 -4.29 -4.27
CA SER A 20 -4.25 -3.49 -5.13
C SER A 20 -5.17 -4.37 -5.99
N VAL A 21 -4.88 -5.66 -6.13
CA VAL A 21 -5.73 -6.63 -6.84
C VAL A 21 -7.17 -6.63 -6.31
N ILE A 22 -7.36 -6.35 -5.03
CA ILE A 22 -8.68 -6.30 -4.40
C ILE A 22 -9.61 -5.28 -5.09
N LEU A 23 -9.08 -4.14 -5.49
CA LEU A 23 -9.83 -3.11 -6.20
C LEU A 23 -10.21 -3.57 -7.61
N HIS A 24 -9.28 -4.21 -8.31
CA HIS A 24 -9.53 -4.74 -9.66
C HIS A 24 -10.58 -5.85 -9.63
N VAL A 25 -10.52 -6.76 -8.67
CA VAL A 25 -11.51 -7.83 -8.51
C VAL A 25 -12.89 -7.23 -8.20
N ALA A 26 -12.96 -6.29 -7.28
CA ALA A 26 -14.24 -5.65 -6.92
C ALA A 26 -14.86 -4.91 -8.11
N ALA A 27 -14.05 -4.25 -8.95
CA ALA A 27 -14.53 -3.57 -10.14
C ALA A 27 -14.91 -4.55 -11.26
N ASP A 28 -14.00 -5.46 -11.63
CA ASP A 28 -14.16 -6.33 -12.80
C ASP A 28 -15.27 -7.39 -12.60
N GLU A 29 -15.47 -7.87 -11.38
CA GLU A 29 -16.52 -8.84 -11.06
C GLU A 29 -17.86 -8.20 -10.68
N GLY A 30 -17.97 -6.89 -10.87
CA GLY A 30 -19.22 -6.18 -10.67
C GLY A 30 -19.66 -6.05 -9.21
N LEU A 31 -18.74 -6.18 -8.24
CA LEU A 31 -19.07 -6.16 -6.82
C LEU A 31 -19.47 -4.77 -6.34
N PHE A 32 -18.88 -3.71 -6.91
CA PHE A 32 -19.30 -2.35 -6.69
C PHE A 32 -20.67 -2.07 -7.35
N ALA A 33 -20.81 -2.46 -8.61
CA ALA A 33 -22.03 -2.23 -9.37
C ALA A 33 -23.24 -2.92 -8.75
N ALA A 34 -23.08 -4.15 -8.25
CA ALA A 34 -24.13 -4.88 -7.55
C ALA A 34 -24.63 -4.17 -6.29
N ARG A 35 -23.84 -3.23 -5.76
CA ARG A 35 -24.15 -2.42 -4.57
C ARG A 35 -24.45 -0.96 -4.89
N GLY A 36 -24.72 -0.66 -6.16
CA GLY A 36 -25.12 0.67 -6.62
C GLY A 36 -23.98 1.67 -6.76
N LEU A 37 -22.72 1.22 -6.80
CA LEU A 37 -21.56 2.07 -7.01
C LEU A 37 -20.96 1.85 -8.39
N GLU A 38 -20.65 2.95 -9.07
CA GLU A 38 -19.87 2.94 -10.31
C GLU A 38 -18.42 3.32 -9.96
N VAL A 39 -17.48 2.39 -10.08
CA VAL A 39 -16.09 2.59 -9.70
C VAL A 39 -15.17 2.30 -10.87
N GLU A 40 -14.25 3.22 -11.13
CA GLU A 40 -13.19 3.08 -12.15
C GLU A 40 -11.83 3.10 -11.43
N ILE A 41 -10.98 2.10 -11.70
CA ILE A 41 -9.65 2.03 -11.15
C ILE A 41 -8.68 2.73 -12.10
N VAL A 42 -7.95 3.73 -11.59
CA VAL A 42 -7.00 4.54 -12.36
C VAL A 42 -5.57 4.23 -11.89
N PRO A 43 -4.73 3.61 -12.73
CA PRO A 43 -3.37 3.24 -12.32
C PRO A 43 -2.41 4.43 -12.33
N PHE A 44 -1.52 4.48 -11.34
CA PHE A 44 -0.40 5.41 -11.22
C PHE A 44 0.90 4.66 -10.98
N GLN A 45 2.03 5.27 -11.32
CA GLN A 45 3.36 4.68 -11.18
C GLN A 45 4.10 5.15 -9.92
N SER A 46 3.60 6.17 -9.24
CA SER A 46 4.16 6.66 -7.99
C SER A 46 3.08 7.21 -7.05
N ALA A 47 3.34 7.13 -5.73
CA ALA A 47 2.49 7.73 -4.72
C ALA A 47 2.40 9.26 -4.87
N LEU A 48 3.45 9.90 -5.37
CA LEU A 48 3.48 11.35 -5.58
C LEU A 48 2.56 11.79 -6.73
N GLU A 49 2.57 11.08 -7.85
CA GLU A 49 1.67 11.34 -8.97
C GLU A 49 0.21 11.14 -8.55
N LEU A 50 -0.07 10.04 -7.85
CA LEU A 50 -1.40 9.76 -7.33
C LEU A 50 -1.85 10.84 -6.35
N GLY A 51 -0.98 11.25 -5.44
CA GLY A 51 -1.26 12.32 -4.49
C GLY A 51 -1.56 13.66 -5.18
N ALA A 52 -0.86 13.98 -6.27
CA ALA A 52 -1.13 15.17 -7.07
C ALA A 52 -2.54 15.12 -7.69
N ALA A 53 -2.94 13.97 -8.23
CA ALA A 53 -4.28 13.77 -8.78
C ALA A 53 -5.37 13.89 -7.71
N MET A 54 -5.11 13.39 -6.50
CA MET A 54 -6.01 13.59 -5.36
C MET A 54 -6.17 15.08 -5.02
N ARG A 55 -5.08 15.82 -4.91
CA ARG A 55 -5.12 17.28 -4.61
C ARG A 55 -5.81 18.08 -5.71
N ALA A 56 -5.65 17.65 -6.96
CA ALA A 56 -6.32 18.29 -8.10
C ALA A 56 -7.82 18.01 -8.17
N GLY A 57 -8.35 17.12 -7.33
CA GLY A 57 -9.76 16.74 -7.35
C GLY A 57 -10.15 15.76 -8.44
N GLU A 58 -9.19 15.12 -9.09
CA GLU A 58 -9.42 14.17 -10.19
C GLU A 58 -9.91 12.79 -9.72
N LEU A 59 -9.66 12.45 -8.46
CA LEU A 59 -9.96 11.15 -7.86
C LEU A 59 -10.96 11.27 -6.71
N ALA A 60 -11.87 10.32 -6.62
CA ALA A 60 -12.79 10.17 -5.48
C ALA A 60 -12.10 9.53 -4.27
N GLY A 61 -11.02 8.80 -4.50
CA GLY A 61 -10.26 8.13 -3.47
C GLY A 61 -9.02 7.44 -4.05
N HIS A 62 -8.29 6.73 -3.21
CA HIS A 62 -7.08 6.06 -3.65
C HIS A 62 -6.66 4.89 -2.77
N PHE A 63 -5.88 4.00 -3.36
CA PHE A 63 -5.03 3.04 -2.68
C PHE A 63 -3.71 3.75 -2.33
N GLY A 64 -3.29 3.67 -1.09
CA GLY A 64 -2.07 4.32 -0.64
C GLY A 64 -1.67 3.86 0.75
N ASP A 65 -1.09 4.78 1.50
CA ASP A 65 -0.64 4.53 2.87
C ASP A 65 -1.13 5.64 3.82
N LEU A 66 -1.01 5.39 5.11
CA LEU A 66 -1.48 6.32 6.14
C LEU A 66 -0.71 7.66 6.11
N LEU A 67 0.59 7.62 5.76
CA LEU A 67 1.41 8.83 5.63
C LEU A 67 0.85 9.75 4.55
N ASN A 68 0.56 9.19 3.39
CA ASN A 68 0.00 9.92 2.26
C ASN A 68 -1.37 10.51 2.60
N VAL A 69 -2.22 9.75 3.27
CA VAL A 69 -3.53 10.24 3.74
C VAL A 69 -3.36 11.45 4.68
N LEU A 70 -2.45 11.36 5.64
CA LEU A 70 -2.16 12.46 6.57
C LEU A 70 -1.63 13.70 5.85
N MET A 71 -0.68 13.52 4.92
CA MET A 71 -0.12 14.63 4.13
C MET A 71 -1.15 15.29 3.24
N GLN A 72 -2.02 14.50 2.60
CA GLN A 72 -3.08 15.02 1.75
C GLN A 72 -4.08 15.87 2.55
N ASN A 73 -4.46 15.41 3.74
CA ASN A 73 -5.34 16.17 4.64
C ASN A 73 -4.71 17.52 5.04
N GLU A 74 -3.44 17.54 5.42
CA GLU A 74 -2.75 18.78 5.79
C GLU A 74 -2.69 19.77 4.63
N ARG A 75 -2.60 19.27 3.40
CA ARG A 75 -2.58 20.09 2.18
C ARG A 75 -3.97 20.43 1.64
N GLY A 76 -5.03 20.12 2.39
CA GLY A 76 -6.41 20.51 2.06
C GLY A 76 -7.20 19.49 1.25
N ALA A 77 -6.63 18.37 0.84
CA ALA A 77 -7.35 17.28 0.19
C ALA A 77 -7.96 16.34 1.26
N ARG A 78 -9.03 16.79 1.89
CA ARG A 78 -9.70 16.07 2.99
C ARG A 78 -10.19 14.71 2.56
N GLN A 79 -9.78 13.69 3.30
CA GLN A 79 -10.06 12.29 3.04
C GLN A 79 -9.90 11.48 4.33
N ALA A 80 -10.49 10.29 4.35
CA ALA A 80 -10.30 9.37 5.45
C ALA A 80 -10.15 7.93 4.96
N VAL A 81 -9.43 7.15 5.73
CA VAL A 81 -9.24 5.71 5.53
C VAL A 81 -10.55 4.99 5.78
N ILE A 82 -10.95 4.13 4.84
CA ILE A 82 -12.15 3.29 4.96
C ILE A 82 -11.80 1.80 5.07
N ALA A 83 -10.59 1.40 4.69
CA ALA A 83 -10.15 0.00 4.75
C ALA A 83 -8.62 -0.08 4.83
N THR A 84 -8.12 -1.12 5.46
CA THR A 84 -6.73 -1.56 5.37
C THR A 84 -6.68 -2.77 4.45
N THR A 85 -5.80 -2.76 3.45
CA THR A 85 -5.64 -3.87 2.52
C THR A 85 -4.53 -4.82 2.95
N THR A 86 -3.43 -4.29 3.49
CA THR A 86 -2.38 -5.10 4.10
C THR A 86 -1.89 -4.49 5.41
N HIS A 87 -1.55 -5.37 6.33
CA HIS A 87 -0.90 -5.09 7.60
C HIS A 87 0.28 -6.05 7.70
N SER A 88 1.38 -5.64 8.35
CA SER A 88 2.52 -6.53 8.56
C SER A 88 2.10 -7.77 9.33
N SER A 89 2.67 -8.91 8.96
CA SER A 89 2.39 -10.21 9.57
C SER A 89 3.60 -11.11 9.46
N PRO A 90 3.89 -11.94 10.48
CA PRO A 90 4.94 -12.96 10.36
C PRO A 90 4.70 -13.95 9.22
N GLU A 91 3.46 -14.09 8.77
CA GLU A 91 3.07 -15.04 7.73
C GLU A 91 3.09 -14.46 6.32
N GLN A 92 3.21 -13.14 6.17
CA GLN A 92 3.16 -12.49 4.87
C GLN A 92 4.11 -11.31 4.77
N ARG A 93 5.09 -11.43 3.90
CA ARG A 93 5.95 -10.32 3.50
C ARG A 93 5.21 -9.40 2.52
N CYS A 94 5.21 -8.10 2.77
CA CYS A 94 4.61 -7.12 1.88
C CYS A 94 5.66 -6.20 1.24
N PHE A 95 6.77 -5.94 1.95
CA PHE A 95 7.90 -5.14 1.49
C PHE A 95 9.20 -5.85 1.81
N ALA A 96 10.19 -5.71 0.93
CA ALA A 96 11.52 -6.24 1.16
C ALA A 96 12.60 -5.27 0.69
N LEU A 97 13.69 -5.18 1.48
CA LEU A 97 14.90 -4.51 1.06
C LEU A 97 15.75 -5.51 0.28
N ALA A 98 15.83 -5.32 -1.02
CA ALA A 98 16.55 -6.19 -1.93
C ALA A 98 17.85 -5.55 -2.39
N VAL A 99 18.94 -6.32 -2.33
CA VAL A 99 20.25 -5.96 -2.88
C VAL A 99 20.27 -6.33 -4.36
N SER A 100 20.85 -5.44 -5.19
CA SER A 100 21.05 -5.66 -6.63
C SER A 100 21.68 -7.02 -6.92
N PRO A 101 21.25 -7.73 -7.96
CA PRO A 101 21.93 -8.95 -8.42
C PRO A 101 23.44 -8.76 -8.61
N LYS A 102 23.85 -7.57 -9.02
CA LYS A 102 25.26 -7.22 -9.26
C LYS A 102 26.09 -7.08 -7.99
N ARG A 103 25.45 -6.93 -6.83
CA ARG A 103 26.10 -6.80 -5.51
C ARG A 103 25.72 -7.91 -4.53
N ALA A 104 24.86 -8.86 -4.95
CA ALA A 104 24.35 -9.91 -4.06
C ALA A 104 25.43 -10.85 -3.52
N GLY A 105 26.54 -11.01 -4.22
CA GLY A 105 27.69 -11.79 -3.76
C GLY A 105 28.50 -11.13 -2.66
N GLU A 106 28.48 -9.80 -2.56
CA GLU A 106 29.23 -9.01 -1.58
C GLU A 106 28.36 -8.58 -0.41
N LEU A 107 27.13 -8.10 -0.68
CA LEU A 107 26.23 -7.55 0.33
C LEU A 107 25.24 -8.64 0.76
N LYS A 108 25.64 -9.41 1.74
CA LYS A 108 24.90 -10.61 2.20
C LYS A 108 23.89 -10.32 3.29
N GLY A 109 24.00 -9.18 3.97
CA GLY A 109 23.13 -8.75 5.05
C GLY A 109 23.27 -7.26 5.31
N LEU A 110 22.44 -6.71 6.18
CA LEU A 110 22.45 -5.27 6.51
C LEU A 110 23.80 -4.79 7.05
N ALA A 111 24.53 -5.66 7.75
CA ALA A 111 25.86 -5.33 8.30
C ALA A 111 26.86 -4.96 7.20
N ASP A 112 26.72 -5.52 6.00
CA ASP A 112 27.62 -5.28 4.88
C ASP A 112 27.29 -3.98 4.10
N MET A 113 26.16 -3.33 4.43
CA MET A 113 25.58 -2.30 3.57
C MET A 113 25.90 -0.87 3.98
N LYS A 114 26.73 -0.68 5.01
CA LYS A 114 27.10 0.67 5.46
C LYS A 114 27.66 1.51 4.32
N GLY A 115 27.06 2.68 4.11
CA GLY A 115 27.49 3.63 3.08
C GLY A 115 27.11 3.25 1.66
N THR A 116 26.32 2.19 1.46
CA THR A 116 25.78 1.83 0.15
C THR A 116 24.52 2.61 -0.20
N ASP A 117 24.20 2.69 -1.49
CA ASP A 117 23.05 3.44 -1.98
C ASP A 117 21.78 2.59 -1.94
N THR A 118 20.70 3.19 -1.44
CA THR A 118 19.35 2.58 -1.41
C THR A 118 18.36 3.48 -2.14
N ALA A 119 17.76 2.97 -3.21
CA ALA A 119 16.70 3.68 -3.91
C ALA A 119 15.41 3.61 -3.10
N MET A 120 14.75 4.76 -2.94
CA MET A 120 13.56 4.91 -2.11
C MET A 120 12.69 6.06 -2.62
N SER A 121 11.58 6.28 -1.98
CA SER A 121 10.68 7.41 -2.24
C SER A 121 10.42 8.13 -0.92
N GLY A 122 10.91 9.36 -0.81
CA GLY A 122 10.76 10.18 0.39
C GLY A 122 9.31 10.53 0.69
N SER A 123 8.97 10.66 1.96
CA SER A 123 7.63 11.03 2.43
C SER A 123 6.54 10.02 2.05
N THR A 124 6.90 8.77 1.88
CA THR A 124 5.99 7.64 1.60
C THR A 124 6.20 6.52 2.63
N ILE A 125 5.39 5.47 2.53
CA ILE A 125 5.56 4.26 3.36
C ILE A 125 6.98 3.67 3.21
N ILE A 126 7.60 3.80 2.04
CA ILE A 126 8.97 3.32 1.79
C ILE A 126 9.97 4.00 2.73
N ASP A 127 9.91 5.31 2.83
CA ASP A 127 10.76 6.10 3.73
C ASP A 127 10.54 5.72 5.20
N TYR A 128 9.27 5.64 5.59
CA TYR A 128 8.87 5.25 6.94
C TYR A 128 9.36 3.85 7.31
N LEU A 129 9.20 2.86 6.40
CA LEU A 129 9.64 1.49 6.66
C LEU A 129 11.17 1.38 6.76
N LEU A 130 11.93 2.15 6.00
CA LEU A 130 13.39 2.22 6.15
C LEU A 130 13.78 2.77 7.53
N TRP A 131 13.06 3.75 8.03
CA TRP A 131 13.24 4.25 9.39
C TRP A 131 12.88 3.17 10.44
N ARG A 132 11.77 2.46 10.25
CA ARG A 132 11.38 1.35 11.13
C ARG A 132 12.43 0.23 11.14
N MET A 133 12.96 -0.11 9.98
CA MET A 133 14.07 -1.06 9.85
C MET A 133 15.28 -0.62 10.67
N SER A 134 15.70 0.63 10.52
CA SER A 134 16.85 1.16 11.26
C SER A 134 16.65 1.04 12.78
N GLY A 135 15.47 1.36 13.28
CA GLY A 135 15.13 1.21 14.68
C GLY A 135 15.13 -0.26 15.16
N GLN A 136 14.51 -1.14 14.39
CA GLN A 136 14.42 -2.57 14.69
C GLN A 136 15.82 -3.23 14.73
N GLU A 137 16.65 -2.90 13.74
CA GLU A 137 18.00 -3.46 13.59
C GLU A 137 19.08 -2.69 14.37
N LYS A 138 18.69 -1.65 15.09
CA LYS A 138 19.59 -0.80 15.89
C LYS A 138 20.73 -0.21 15.05
N LEU A 139 20.40 0.25 13.85
CA LEU A 139 21.32 0.93 12.94
C LEU A 139 21.08 2.43 12.97
N PRO A 140 22.12 3.26 12.78
CA PRO A 140 21.91 4.69 12.59
C PRO A 140 21.15 4.95 11.27
N GLU A 141 20.34 6.00 11.24
CA GLU A 141 19.60 6.37 10.01
C GLU A 141 20.54 6.66 8.83
N SER A 142 21.78 7.07 9.11
CA SER A 142 22.82 7.32 8.10
C SER A 142 23.49 6.05 7.56
N TRP A 143 23.08 4.85 8.01
CA TRP A 143 23.68 3.59 7.57
C TRP A 143 23.66 3.42 6.06
N LEU A 144 22.54 3.74 5.45
CA LEU A 144 22.32 3.71 4.00
C LEU A 144 22.29 5.13 3.43
N ASN A 145 22.82 5.30 2.22
CA ASN A 145 22.67 6.54 1.47
C ASN A 145 21.34 6.50 0.69
N MET A 146 20.38 7.31 1.11
CA MET A 146 19.07 7.34 0.48
C MET A 146 19.12 8.07 -0.86
N ARG A 147 18.61 7.42 -1.92
CA ARG A 147 18.49 7.96 -3.28
C ARG A 147 17.02 8.07 -3.65
N GLU A 148 16.58 9.29 -3.94
CA GLU A 148 15.18 9.53 -4.36
C GLU A 148 14.95 8.96 -5.77
N VAL A 149 14.08 7.96 -5.86
CA VAL A 149 13.60 7.38 -7.13
C VAL A 149 12.10 7.16 -6.99
N ARG A 150 11.31 8.14 -7.42
CA ARG A 150 9.87 8.24 -7.13
C ARG A 150 9.03 7.17 -7.81
N GLN A 151 9.36 6.83 -9.06
CA GLN A 151 8.60 5.84 -9.83
C GLN A 151 9.05 4.43 -9.50
N ILE A 152 8.11 3.58 -9.11
CA ILE A 152 8.37 2.18 -8.74
C ILE A 152 9.03 1.40 -9.89
N PRO A 153 8.56 1.49 -11.15
CA PRO A 153 9.21 0.79 -12.27
C PRO A 153 10.65 1.24 -12.51
N VAL A 154 10.95 2.52 -12.33
CA VAL A 154 12.32 3.06 -12.49
C VAL A 154 13.23 2.53 -11.38
N ARG A 155 12.73 2.52 -10.14
CA ARG A 155 13.46 1.95 -8.99
C ARG A 155 13.84 0.49 -9.23
N LEU A 156 12.91 -0.29 -9.78
CA LEU A 156 13.11 -1.68 -10.14
C LEU A 156 14.23 -1.84 -11.18
N GLN A 157 14.19 -1.06 -12.25
CA GLN A 157 15.21 -1.12 -13.33
C GLN A 157 16.60 -0.70 -12.82
N MET A 158 16.67 0.31 -11.99
CA MET A 158 17.93 0.75 -11.38
C MET A 158 18.54 -0.35 -10.50
N LEU A 159 17.72 -1.03 -9.73
CA LEU A 159 18.17 -2.15 -8.89
C LEU A 159 18.74 -3.28 -9.75
N LEU A 160 17.98 -3.72 -10.75
CA LEU A 160 18.39 -4.81 -11.64
C LEU A 160 19.66 -4.48 -12.43
N GLY A 161 19.80 -3.22 -12.84
CA GLY A 161 20.96 -2.74 -13.60
C GLY A 161 22.20 -2.42 -12.75
N GLY A 162 22.08 -2.46 -11.41
CA GLY A 162 23.17 -2.11 -10.50
C GLY A 162 23.45 -0.61 -10.39
N MET A 163 22.51 0.24 -10.81
CA MET A 163 22.60 1.70 -10.67
C MET A 163 22.29 2.16 -9.25
N THR A 164 21.76 1.30 -8.42
CA THR A 164 21.63 1.41 -6.99
C THR A 164 22.04 0.08 -6.37
N ASP A 165 22.58 0.12 -5.15
CA ASP A 165 23.02 -1.12 -4.46
C ASP A 165 21.83 -1.90 -3.92
N SER A 166 20.78 -1.21 -3.49
CA SER A 166 19.56 -1.82 -2.97
C SER A 166 18.35 -0.93 -3.23
N ALA A 167 17.17 -1.51 -3.02
CA ALA A 167 15.90 -0.80 -3.05
C ALA A 167 14.89 -1.48 -2.14
N LEU A 168 14.05 -0.69 -1.48
CA LEU A 168 12.87 -1.21 -0.79
C LEU A 168 11.73 -1.31 -1.81
N LEU A 169 11.20 -2.51 -1.98
CA LEU A 169 10.19 -2.81 -3.00
C LEU A 169 8.96 -3.46 -2.37
N PRO A 170 7.76 -3.09 -2.84
CA PRO A 170 6.54 -3.83 -2.50
C PRO A 170 6.48 -5.17 -3.25
N GLU A 171 5.72 -6.12 -2.69
CA GLU A 171 5.34 -7.31 -3.45
C GLU A 171 4.31 -6.95 -4.55
N PRO A 172 4.36 -7.59 -5.71
CA PRO A 172 5.17 -8.77 -6.07
C PRO A 172 6.57 -8.46 -6.62
N LEU A 173 6.97 -7.20 -6.63
CA LEU A 173 8.24 -6.78 -7.23
C LEU A 173 9.46 -7.32 -6.46
N ALA A 174 9.36 -7.44 -5.14
CA ALA A 174 10.41 -8.06 -4.33
C ALA A 174 10.66 -9.51 -4.79
N THR A 175 9.63 -10.30 -4.97
CA THR A 175 9.74 -11.66 -5.52
C THR A 175 10.34 -11.65 -6.93
N MET A 176 9.91 -10.72 -7.76
CA MET A 176 10.39 -10.64 -9.14
C MET A 176 11.91 -10.41 -9.20
N VAL A 177 12.44 -9.48 -8.42
CA VAL A 177 13.89 -9.22 -8.43
C VAL A 177 14.69 -10.38 -7.86
N GLU A 178 14.13 -11.12 -6.90
CA GLU A 178 14.74 -12.35 -6.38
C GLU A 178 14.88 -13.42 -7.47
N THR A 179 13.91 -13.55 -8.37
CA THR A 179 14.01 -14.48 -9.51
C THR A 179 15.15 -14.11 -10.47
N ARG A 180 15.64 -12.88 -10.40
CA ARG A 180 16.75 -12.38 -11.20
C ARG A 180 18.06 -12.24 -10.42
N GLY A 181 18.13 -12.85 -9.24
CA GLY A 181 19.35 -12.92 -8.45
C GLY A 181 19.53 -11.85 -7.40
N ALA A 182 18.54 -10.98 -7.18
CA ALA A 182 18.57 -10.05 -6.06
C ALA A 182 18.50 -10.81 -4.74
N ARG A 183 19.12 -10.25 -3.70
CA ARG A 183 19.12 -10.82 -2.35
C ARG A 183 18.31 -9.95 -1.40
N THR A 184 17.29 -10.51 -0.78
CA THR A 184 16.57 -9.84 0.30
C THR A 184 17.41 -9.87 1.57
N VAL A 185 17.64 -8.70 2.18
CA VAL A 185 18.41 -8.54 3.43
C VAL A 185 17.54 -8.10 4.60
N TRP A 186 16.33 -7.65 4.34
CA TRP A 186 15.34 -7.29 5.36
C TRP A 186 13.93 -7.32 4.74
N ASP A 187 12.93 -7.62 5.56
CA ASP A 187 11.52 -7.50 5.21
C ASP A 187 10.66 -7.04 6.41
N ASP A 188 9.39 -6.77 6.16
CA ASP A 188 8.47 -6.21 7.15
C ASP A 188 7.81 -7.24 8.07
N THR A 189 8.12 -8.53 7.95
CA THR A 189 7.43 -9.59 8.71
C THR A 189 7.59 -9.47 10.23
N GLY A 190 8.62 -8.80 10.71
CA GLY A 190 8.85 -8.55 12.13
C GLY A 190 8.21 -7.27 12.67
N LEU A 191 7.50 -6.51 11.85
CA LEU A 191 6.84 -5.27 12.26
C LEU A 191 5.38 -5.50 12.66
N ASP A 192 4.80 -4.49 13.30
CA ASP A 192 3.37 -4.38 13.63
C ASP A 192 2.86 -3.04 13.07
N GLU A 193 2.55 -3.03 11.78
CA GLU A 193 2.20 -1.81 11.03
C GLU A 193 1.07 -2.04 10.03
N PRO A 194 0.08 -1.14 9.94
CA PRO A 194 -0.76 -1.06 8.74
C PRO A 194 0.10 -0.56 7.58
N LEU A 195 0.05 -1.26 6.45
CA LEU A 195 0.97 -1.00 5.33
C LEU A 195 0.29 -0.30 4.16
N ALA A 196 -0.89 -0.74 3.78
CA ALA A 196 -1.65 -0.12 2.71
C ALA A 196 -3.11 0.06 3.12
N VAL A 197 -3.68 1.16 2.67
CA VAL A 197 -5.05 1.56 2.99
C VAL A 197 -5.78 2.03 1.75
N ILE A 198 -7.11 2.05 1.82
CA ILE A 198 -7.97 2.72 0.85
C ILE A 198 -8.62 3.89 1.57
N ALA A 199 -8.52 5.08 0.97
CA ALA A 199 -9.13 6.29 1.49
C ALA A 199 -10.10 6.89 0.47
N LEU A 200 -11.16 7.50 0.94
CA LEU A 200 -12.11 8.25 0.13
C LEU A 200 -12.05 9.74 0.50
N ARG A 201 -12.28 10.58 -0.50
CA ARG A 201 -12.41 12.03 -0.34
C ARG A 201 -13.62 12.36 0.54
N ALA A 202 -13.54 13.44 1.31
CA ALA A 202 -14.56 13.85 2.28
C ALA A 202 -15.99 13.88 1.74
N GLY A 203 -16.18 14.30 0.48
CA GLY A 203 -17.52 14.33 -0.14
C GLY A 203 -18.16 12.96 -0.32
N HIS A 204 -17.40 11.88 -0.25
CA HIS A 204 -17.87 10.48 -0.35
C HIS A 204 -17.89 9.75 1.00
N LEU A 205 -17.51 10.42 2.08
CA LEU A 205 -17.49 9.84 3.43
C LEU A 205 -18.87 9.88 4.09
N LYS A 206 -19.77 9.08 3.56
CA LYS A 206 -21.14 8.87 4.07
C LYS A 206 -21.48 7.40 3.95
N LEU A 207 -22.32 6.92 4.83
CA LEU A 207 -22.64 5.49 4.96
C LEU A 207 -23.16 4.88 3.66
N GLU A 208 -23.92 5.65 2.87
CA GLU A 208 -24.47 5.22 1.58
C GLU A 208 -23.40 4.89 0.54
N VAL A 209 -22.18 5.41 0.70
CA VAL A 209 -21.04 5.13 -0.16
C VAL A 209 -20.06 4.18 0.53
N VAL A 210 -19.69 4.45 1.78
CA VAL A 210 -18.64 3.71 2.49
C VAL A 210 -19.05 2.27 2.76
N GLU A 211 -20.28 2.01 3.23
CA GLU A 211 -20.72 0.64 3.55
C GLU A 211 -20.80 -0.26 2.31
N PRO A 212 -21.42 0.16 1.19
CA PRO A 212 -21.37 -0.64 -0.05
C PRO A 212 -19.94 -0.83 -0.57
N PHE A 213 -19.07 0.18 -0.44
CA PHE A 213 -17.68 0.10 -0.86
C PHE A 213 -16.93 -0.96 -0.04
N ARG A 214 -17.03 -0.88 1.28
CA ARG A 214 -16.45 -1.88 2.20
C ARG A 214 -16.97 -3.28 1.93
N ALA A 215 -18.28 -3.43 1.71
CA ALA A 215 -18.90 -4.72 1.42
C ALA A 215 -18.34 -5.32 0.11
N ALA A 216 -18.13 -4.52 -0.92
CA ALA A 216 -17.51 -4.95 -2.17
C ALA A 216 -16.07 -5.41 -1.94
N LEU A 217 -15.29 -4.69 -1.14
CA LEU A 217 -13.92 -5.07 -0.79
C LEU A 217 -13.87 -6.40 -0.01
N ARG A 218 -14.74 -6.55 0.99
CA ARG A 218 -14.84 -7.80 1.77
C ARG A 218 -15.14 -9.00 0.89
N GLU A 219 -16.08 -8.87 -0.04
CA GLU A 219 -16.41 -9.93 -0.97
C GLU A 219 -15.25 -10.24 -1.93
N ALA A 220 -14.55 -9.21 -2.41
CA ALA A 220 -13.35 -9.39 -3.24
C ALA A 220 -12.25 -10.13 -2.46
N ALA A 221 -11.99 -9.74 -1.22
CA ALA A 221 -11.01 -10.39 -0.35
C ALA A 221 -11.36 -11.87 -0.14
N ARG A 222 -12.63 -12.16 0.15
CA ARG A 222 -13.11 -13.54 0.34
C ARG A 222 -12.90 -14.39 -0.92
N ARG A 223 -13.19 -13.85 -2.10
CA ARG A 223 -13.00 -14.55 -3.36
C ARG A 223 -11.54 -14.82 -3.65
N ILE A 224 -10.66 -13.85 -3.41
CA ILE A 224 -9.21 -14.00 -3.61
C ILE A 224 -8.65 -15.06 -2.65
N ASP A 225 -9.01 -15.02 -1.38
CA ASP A 225 -8.54 -15.98 -0.39
C ASP A 225 -9.06 -17.40 -0.66
N ALA A 226 -10.27 -17.53 -1.24
CA ALA A 226 -10.88 -18.82 -1.55
C ALA A 226 -10.32 -19.48 -2.82
N ASP A 227 -9.81 -18.69 -3.78
CA ASP A 227 -9.29 -19.20 -5.06
C ASP A 227 -8.03 -18.43 -5.49
N PRO A 228 -6.92 -18.56 -4.75
CA PRO A 228 -5.71 -17.77 -5.01
C PRO A 228 -5.14 -17.95 -6.40
N GLU A 229 -5.24 -19.15 -7.00
CA GLU A 229 -4.67 -19.41 -8.32
C GLU A 229 -5.43 -18.71 -9.45
N LYS A 230 -6.75 -18.59 -9.35
CA LYS A 230 -7.55 -17.80 -10.29
C LYS A 230 -7.08 -16.34 -10.31
N TYR A 231 -6.86 -15.76 -9.14
CA TYR A 231 -6.49 -14.34 -9.01
C TYR A 231 -4.99 -14.10 -9.24
N ARG A 232 -4.15 -15.11 -9.05
CA ARG A 232 -2.77 -15.09 -9.54
C ARG A 232 -2.74 -14.89 -11.06
N ALA A 233 -3.55 -15.64 -11.79
CA ALA A 233 -3.68 -15.52 -13.24
C ALA A 233 -4.22 -14.13 -13.64
N LEU A 234 -5.21 -13.62 -12.91
CA LEU A 234 -5.74 -12.26 -13.12
C LEU A 234 -4.66 -11.20 -12.92
N MET A 235 -3.84 -11.33 -11.89
CA MET A 235 -2.74 -10.38 -11.63
C MET A 235 -1.74 -10.35 -12.79
N VAL A 236 -1.42 -11.51 -13.36
CA VAL A 236 -0.56 -11.59 -14.56
C VAL A 236 -1.22 -10.88 -15.74
N GLU A 237 -2.48 -11.18 -16.01
CA GLU A 237 -3.26 -10.55 -17.08
C GLU A 237 -3.33 -9.03 -16.94
N LYS A 238 -3.52 -8.52 -15.72
CA LYS A 238 -3.58 -7.09 -15.41
C LYS A 238 -2.22 -6.39 -15.36
N GLY A 239 -1.13 -7.12 -15.51
CA GLY A 239 0.21 -6.56 -15.39
C GLY A 239 0.64 -6.22 -13.96
N LEU A 240 -0.10 -6.69 -12.95
CA LEU A 240 0.24 -6.51 -11.53
C LEU A 240 1.30 -7.52 -11.06
N LEU A 241 1.39 -8.66 -11.71
CA LEU A 241 2.35 -9.71 -11.40
C LEU A 241 3.15 -10.05 -12.67
N PRO A 242 4.47 -9.81 -12.67
CA PRO A 242 5.29 -10.20 -13.80
C PRO A 242 5.21 -11.71 -14.05
N LYS A 243 5.03 -12.10 -15.30
CA LYS A 243 4.87 -13.51 -15.69
C LYS A 243 6.02 -14.39 -15.19
N ALA A 244 7.26 -13.85 -15.24
CA ALA A 244 8.44 -14.58 -14.78
C ALA A 244 8.44 -14.85 -13.26
N ALA A 245 7.73 -14.06 -12.47
CA ALA A 245 7.63 -14.20 -11.01
C ALA A 245 6.37 -14.97 -10.57
N ALA A 246 5.46 -15.26 -11.48
CA ALA A 246 4.14 -15.82 -11.14
C ALA A 246 4.20 -17.11 -10.33
N ALA A 247 5.10 -18.02 -10.69
CA ALA A 247 5.25 -19.30 -10.00
C ALA A 247 5.87 -19.17 -8.61
N SER A 248 6.75 -18.18 -8.40
CA SER A 248 7.48 -17.98 -7.14
C SER A 248 6.75 -17.06 -6.18
N TYR A 249 5.86 -16.21 -6.68
CA TYR A 249 5.12 -15.25 -5.87
C TYR A 249 4.13 -15.97 -4.94
N LYS A 250 4.25 -15.67 -3.65
CA LYS A 250 3.29 -16.16 -2.64
C LYS A 250 2.07 -15.24 -2.66
N MET A 251 0.92 -15.78 -3.08
CA MET A 251 -0.30 -15.01 -3.28
C MET A 251 -0.72 -14.24 -2.03
N VAL A 252 -1.09 -12.98 -2.21
CA VAL A 252 -1.59 -12.12 -1.13
C VAL A 252 -2.83 -12.74 -0.47
N ARG A 253 -2.88 -12.65 0.87
CA ARG A 253 -4.01 -13.08 1.70
C ARG A 253 -4.52 -11.94 2.54
N PHE A 254 -5.83 -11.88 2.72
CA PHE A 254 -6.51 -10.84 3.49
C PHE A 254 -7.01 -11.34 4.85
N ASP A 255 -7.19 -12.64 5.02
CA ASP A 255 -7.83 -13.27 6.19
C ASP A 255 -6.87 -13.62 7.34
N LEU A 256 -5.63 -13.13 7.30
CA LEU A 256 -4.56 -13.49 8.27
C LEU A 256 -4.82 -13.02 9.72
N PHE A 257 -5.74 -12.09 9.91
CA PHE A 257 -5.89 -11.36 11.18
C PHE A 257 -7.06 -11.86 12.03
N GLY A 258 -7.80 -12.85 11.54
CA GLY A 258 -8.95 -13.41 12.27
C GLY A 258 -10.09 -12.40 12.51
N THR A 259 -10.12 -11.32 11.75
CA THR A 259 -11.20 -10.32 11.81
C THR A 259 -12.48 -10.91 11.22
N PRO A 260 -13.65 -10.53 11.74
CA PRO A 260 -14.92 -11.08 11.24
C PRO A 260 -15.22 -10.78 9.78
N ASP A 261 -14.68 -9.68 9.26
CA ASP A 261 -14.87 -9.26 7.87
C ASP A 261 -13.83 -9.87 6.92
N GLY A 262 -12.85 -10.62 7.43
CA GLY A 262 -11.82 -11.26 6.63
C GLY A 262 -10.82 -10.30 6.01
N MET A 263 -10.67 -9.09 6.57
CA MET A 263 -9.70 -8.09 6.14
C MET A 263 -8.84 -7.63 7.33
N PRO A 264 -7.65 -7.04 7.07
CA PRO A 264 -6.84 -6.46 8.14
C PRO A 264 -7.62 -5.39 8.92
N PRO A 265 -7.31 -5.19 10.21
CA PRO A 265 -7.97 -4.15 11.00
C PRO A 265 -7.61 -2.74 10.49
N LEU A 266 -8.51 -1.79 10.69
CA LEU A 266 -8.22 -0.38 10.46
C LEU A 266 -7.03 0.08 11.31
N PRO A 267 -6.26 1.09 10.87
CA PRO A 267 -5.22 1.65 11.70
C PRO A 267 -5.75 2.07 13.07
N THR A 268 -5.03 1.73 14.12
CA THR A 268 -5.37 2.10 15.51
C THR A 268 -4.92 3.53 15.83
N ARG A 269 -5.37 4.06 16.97
CA ARG A 269 -4.85 5.36 17.48
C ARG A 269 -3.34 5.30 17.68
N GLU A 270 -2.82 4.19 18.19
CA GLU A 270 -1.38 3.99 18.38
C GLU A 270 -0.62 3.97 17.06
N ASP A 271 -1.16 3.32 16.03
CA ASP A 271 -0.59 3.33 14.68
C ASP A 271 -0.51 4.75 14.15
N MET A 272 -1.58 5.51 14.26
CA MET A 272 -1.65 6.90 13.80
C MET A 272 -0.66 7.80 14.56
N GLU A 273 -0.59 7.68 15.88
CA GLU A 273 0.33 8.46 16.72
C GLU A 273 1.80 8.16 16.37
N ARG A 274 2.14 6.90 16.11
CA ARG A 274 3.49 6.50 15.72
C ARG A 274 3.89 7.10 14.38
N VAL A 275 3.01 7.01 13.39
CA VAL A 275 3.23 7.58 12.05
C VAL A 275 3.32 9.11 12.12
N GLU A 276 2.37 9.76 12.79
CA GLU A 276 2.37 11.22 12.97
C GLU A 276 3.62 11.71 13.68
N GLY A 277 4.04 11.03 14.73
CA GLY A 277 5.24 11.39 15.48
C GLY A 277 6.48 11.41 14.60
N TRP A 278 6.65 10.41 13.75
CA TRP A 278 7.73 10.36 12.79
C TRP A 278 7.60 11.49 11.73
N MET A 279 6.42 11.68 11.18
CA MET A 279 6.17 12.73 10.19
C MET A 279 6.43 14.12 10.75
N MET A 280 5.99 14.40 11.97
CA MET A 280 6.24 15.67 12.64
C MET A 280 7.74 15.90 12.90
N SER A 281 8.46 14.85 13.31
CA SER A 281 9.91 14.92 13.51
C SER A 281 10.68 15.23 12.21
N ARG A 282 10.09 14.94 11.06
CA ARG A 282 10.65 15.20 9.72
C ARG A 282 10.11 16.48 9.09
N GLY A 283 9.27 17.23 9.80
CA GLY A 283 8.65 18.45 9.26
C GLY A 283 7.60 18.19 8.18
N MET A 284 7.08 16.97 8.08
CA MET A 284 6.06 16.58 7.09
C MET A 284 4.65 16.95 7.53
N LEU A 285 4.42 17.07 8.83
CA LEU A 285 3.16 17.52 9.44
C LEU A 285 3.43 18.65 10.41
N LYS A 286 2.52 19.62 10.44
CA LYS A 286 2.56 20.74 11.38
C LYS A 286 1.68 20.51 12.60
N SER A 287 0.64 19.67 12.44
CA SER A 287 -0.32 19.39 13.50
C SER A 287 -0.81 17.94 13.41
N SER A 288 -1.31 17.43 14.55
CA SER A 288 -1.94 16.11 14.60
C SER A 288 -3.45 16.28 14.44
N PRO A 289 -4.05 15.78 13.34
CA PRO A 289 -5.50 15.74 13.22
C PRO A 289 -6.10 14.73 14.21
N ALA A 290 -7.38 14.88 14.52
CA ALA A 290 -8.09 13.89 15.33
C ALA A 290 -8.17 12.55 14.60
N TYR A 291 -8.11 11.46 15.35
CA TYR A 291 -8.19 10.09 14.79
C TYR A 291 -9.44 9.91 13.91
N GLU A 292 -10.59 10.41 14.38
CA GLU A 292 -11.88 10.30 13.69
C GLU A 292 -11.96 11.10 12.39
N GLU A 293 -11.07 12.06 12.18
CA GLU A 293 -10.96 12.80 10.91
C GLU A 293 -10.21 12.01 9.84
N ILE A 294 -9.34 11.10 10.25
CA ILE A 294 -8.45 10.34 9.35
C ILE A 294 -8.93 8.90 9.15
N ILE A 295 -9.50 8.29 10.17
CA ILE A 295 -10.06 6.94 10.09
C ILE A 295 -11.58 7.04 10.15
N PHE A 296 -12.24 6.64 9.07
CA PHE A 296 -13.71 6.70 9.03
C PHE A 296 -14.27 5.71 10.04
N PRO A 297 -15.22 6.16 10.91
CA PRO A 297 -15.69 5.35 12.02
C PRO A 297 -16.35 4.05 11.55
N MET A 298 -16.13 2.98 12.30
CA MET A 298 -16.85 1.73 12.18
C MET A 298 -18.28 1.94 12.68
N GLN A 299 -19.25 1.19 12.12
CA GLN A 299 -20.62 1.22 12.69
C GLN A 299 -20.64 0.65 14.11
N SER A 300 -21.54 1.16 14.94
CA SER A 300 -21.79 0.63 16.29
C SER A 300 -22.22 -0.84 16.18
N GLY A 301 -21.35 -1.74 16.57
CA GLY A 301 -21.47 -3.19 16.41
C GLY A 301 -20.16 -3.86 15.97
N ASP A 302 -19.27 -3.11 15.34
CA ASP A 302 -17.93 -3.54 14.97
C ASP A 302 -16.86 -3.11 16.00
N GLU A 303 -17.26 -2.42 17.06
CA GLU A 303 -16.37 -2.11 18.18
C GLU A 303 -16.01 -3.40 18.90
N ARG A 304 -14.78 -3.85 18.68
CA ARG A 304 -14.17 -4.87 19.52
C ARG A 304 -12.86 -4.36 20.09
N PRO A 305 -12.61 -4.79 21.37
CA PRO A 305 -11.51 -4.28 22.16
C PRO A 305 -10.15 -4.58 21.59
#